data_92b9aa4f45bbded852e954138ecd7d51
#
_entry.id   92b9aa4f45bbded852e954138ecd7d51
#
_cell.length_a   1.000
_cell.length_b   1.000
_cell.length_c   1.000
_cell.angle_alpha   90.00
_cell.angle_beta   90.00
_cell.angle_gamma   90.00
#
_symmetry.space_group_name_H-M   'P 1'
#
loop_
_entity.id
_entity.type
_entity.pdbx_description
1 polymer ?
#
loop_
_entity_poly.entity_id
_entity_poly.type
_entity_poly.pdbx_seq_one_letter_code
_entity_poly.pdbx_strand_id
1 'polypeptide(L)'
;MPRRSIEISSFKHVNPIPTASRVGPLLASSVIAPRDPGAGDMPEDVGAQLSNLLHHVGEMLAAADADWRHIAKMNFYVSDIAARDAINGPWVEHFPDPASRPARHTQVLATAGRTVTCDFLAYVDD
;
A
#
# COMPACT_ATOMS: atom_id res chain seq x y z
N MET A 1 10.47 -21.06 -9.13
CA MET A 1 9.34 -20.86 -8.22
C MET A 1 8.18 -20.25 -8.98
N PRO A 2 6.98 -20.84 -8.89
CA PRO A 2 5.84 -20.29 -9.60
C PRO A 2 5.39 -18.96 -8.98
N ARG A 3 4.87 -18.10 -9.84
CA ARG A 3 4.28 -16.85 -9.42
C ARG A 3 2.90 -17.09 -8.83
N ARG A 4 2.59 -16.44 -7.73
CA ARG A 4 1.28 -16.55 -7.09
C ARG A 4 0.64 -15.17 -7.00
N SER A 5 -0.56 -15.03 -7.57
CA SER A 5 -1.37 -13.83 -7.41
C SER A 5 -1.92 -13.75 -6.00
N ILE A 6 -1.88 -12.57 -5.40
CA ILE A 6 -2.40 -12.31 -4.06
C ILE A 6 -3.68 -11.50 -4.22
N GLU A 7 -4.78 -12.01 -3.67
CA GLU A 7 -6.06 -11.32 -3.66
C GLU A 7 -6.54 -11.13 -2.23
N ILE A 8 -7.26 -10.05 -2.01
CA ILE A 8 -7.84 -9.73 -0.69
C ILE A 8 -9.30 -9.35 -0.85
N SER A 9 -10.05 -9.34 0.25
CA SER A 9 -11.47 -9.01 0.19
C SER A 9 -11.75 -7.51 0.28
N SER A 10 -10.84 -6.73 0.90
CA SER A 10 -11.07 -5.31 1.15
C SER A 10 -10.84 -4.43 -0.07
N PHE A 11 -10.10 -4.91 -1.08
CA PHE A 11 -9.75 -4.12 -2.24
C PHE A 11 -9.52 -5.04 -3.45
N LYS A 12 -10.11 -4.66 -4.60
CA LYS A 12 -9.93 -5.39 -5.86
C LYS A 12 -9.76 -4.41 -7.01
N HIS A 13 -9.00 -4.82 -8.01
CA HIS A 13 -8.89 -4.07 -9.27
C HIS A 13 -10.01 -4.44 -10.23
N VAL A 14 -10.45 -3.45 -11.00
CA VAL A 14 -11.41 -3.67 -12.11
C VAL A 14 -10.71 -4.35 -13.26
N ASN A 15 -9.47 -3.95 -13.54
CA ASN A 15 -8.66 -4.54 -14.59
C ASN A 15 -8.19 -5.95 -14.19
N PRO A 16 -7.77 -6.79 -15.15
CA PRO A 16 -7.36 -8.17 -14.84
C PRO A 16 -5.95 -8.23 -14.25
N ILE A 17 -5.78 -7.61 -13.09
CA ILE A 17 -4.52 -7.63 -12.34
C ILE A 17 -4.79 -7.98 -10.87
N PRO A 18 -3.90 -8.71 -10.21
CA PRO A 18 -4.05 -9.00 -8.79
C PRO A 18 -3.71 -7.77 -7.95
N THR A 19 -4.02 -7.80 -6.67
CA THR A 19 -3.62 -6.73 -5.76
C THR A 19 -2.13 -6.79 -5.46
N ALA A 20 -1.55 -7.98 -5.48
CA ALA A 20 -0.12 -8.18 -5.33
C ALA A 20 0.30 -9.49 -5.99
N SER A 21 1.60 -9.68 -6.16
CA SER A 21 2.15 -10.90 -6.75
C SER A 21 3.37 -11.34 -5.95
N ARG A 22 3.46 -12.63 -5.67
CA ARG A 22 4.60 -13.19 -4.96
C ARG A 22 5.33 -14.21 -5.81
N VAL A 23 6.67 -14.06 -5.91
CA VAL A 23 7.56 -15.01 -6.58
C VAL A 23 8.68 -15.35 -5.59
N GLY A 24 8.62 -16.53 -4.98
CA GLY A 24 9.55 -16.90 -3.93
C GLY A 24 9.49 -15.87 -2.78
N PRO A 25 10.63 -15.28 -2.39
CA PRO A 25 10.64 -14.27 -1.33
C PRO A 25 10.18 -12.88 -1.78
N LEU A 26 10.08 -12.64 -3.10
CA LEU A 26 9.73 -11.31 -3.61
C LEU A 26 8.22 -11.13 -3.62
N LEU A 27 7.75 -10.05 -2.99
CA LEU A 27 6.34 -9.67 -2.98
C LEU A 27 6.23 -8.22 -3.46
N ALA A 28 5.45 -8.01 -4.52
CA ALA A 28 5.24 -6.68 -5.08
C ALA A 28 3.75 -6.42 -5.23
N SER A 29 3.29 -5.23 -4.83
CA SER A 29 1.90 -4.86 -5.02
C SER A 29 1.68 -4.17 -6.36
N SER A 30 0.45 -4.27 -6.87
CA SER A 30 -0.07 -3.33 -7.85
C SER A 30 -0.37 -2.01 -7.15
N VAL A 31 -0.78 -0.98 -7.89
CA VAL A 31 -1.19 0.28 -7.28
C VAL A 31 -2.41 0.05 -6.38
N ILE A 32 -2.42 0.71 -5.23
CA ILE A 32 -3.48 0.58 -4.23
C ILE A 32 -4.24 1.90 -4.16
N ALA A 33 -5.54 1.86 -4.40
CA ALA A 33 -6.41 3.02 -4.29
C ALA A 33 -7.01 3.10 -2.88
N PRO A 34 -7.26 4.30 -2.35
CA PRO A 34 -7.69 4.49 -0.96
C PRO A 34 -9.21 4.28 -0.77
N ARG A 35 -9.76 3.23 -1.38
CA ARG A 35 -11.19 2.92 -1.29
C ARG A 35 -11.54 2.35 0.06
N ASP A 36 -12.76 2.61 0.52
CA ASP A 36 -13.26 2.00 1.74
C ASP A 36 -13.27 0.48 1.61
N PRO A 37 -12.90 -0.25 2.68
CA PRO A 37 -12.85 -1.72 2.62
C PRO A 37 -14.20 -2.31 2.21
N GLY A 38 -14.19 -3.11 1.14
CA GLY A 38 -15.36 -3.83 0.63
C GLY A 38 -16.38 -2.99 -0.12
N ALA A 39 -16.58 -1.73 0.24
CA ALA A 39 -17.63 -0.88 -0.32
C ALA A 39 -17.25 -0.22 -1.65
N GLY A 40 -15.95 0.02 -1.85
CA GLY A 40 -15.47 0.65 -3.07
C GLY A 40 -15.59 2.16 -3.12
N ASP A 41 -16.18 2.79 -2.11
CA ASP A 41 -16.28 4.25 -2.01
C ASP A 41 -14.94 4.88 -1.69
N MET A 42 -14.76 6.15 -2.09
CA MET A 42 -13.52 6.87 -1.91
C MET A 42 -13.77 8.02 -0.92
N PRO A 43 -13.19 7.99 0.30
CA PRO A 43 -13.34 9.12 1.21
C PRO A 43 -12.61 10.35 0.67
N GLU A 44 -13.10 11.54 1.01
CA GLU A 44 -12.47 12.79 0.59
C GLU A 44 -11.30 13.19 1.49
N ASP A 45 -11.37 12.83 2.77
CA ASP A 45 -10.36 13.17 3.75
C ASP A 45 -9.07 12.38 3.53
N VAL A 46 -7.93 13.06 3.48
CA VAL A 46 -6.64 12.41 3.23
C VAL A 46 -6.26 11.43 4.34
N GLY A 47 -6.61 11.74 5.59
CA GLY A 47 -6.35 10.83 6.71
C GLY A 47 -7.12 9.53 6.56
N ALA A 48 -8.39 9.63 6.16
CA ALA A 48 -9.21 8.44 5.91
C ALA A 48 -8.67 7.64 4.72
N GLN A 49 -8.22 8.33 3.66
CA GLN A 49 -7.60 7.66 2.52
C GLN A 49 -6.35 6.89 2.93
N LEU A 50 -5.48 7.50 3.72
CA LEU A 50 -4.26 6.83 4.21
C LEU A 50 -4.60 5.62 5.09
N SER A 51 -5.58 5.74 5.97
CA SER A 51 -6.03 4.63 6.80
C SER A 51 -6.49 3.45 5.93
N ASN A 52 -7.24 3.72 4.88
CA ASN A 52 -7.70 2.69 3.94
C ASN A 52 -6.52 2.03 3.21
N LEU A 53 -5.57 2.83 2.72
CA LEU A 53 -4.38 2.28 2.05
C LEU A 53 -3.64 1.30 2.95
N LEU A 54 -3.37 1.72 4.18
CA LEU A 54 -2.61 0.88 5.12
C LEU A 54 -3.39 -0.36 5.54
N HIS A 55 -4.72 -0.26 5.64
CA HIS A 55 -5.57 -1.43 5.86
C HIS A 55 -5.42 -2.45 4.73
N HIS A 56 -5.48 -2.00 3.47
CA HIS A 56 -5.31 -2.87 2.32
C HIS A 56 -3.92 -3.51 2.28
N VAL A 57 -2.88 -2.73 2.57
CA VAL A 57 -1.50 -3.24 2.63
C VAL A 57 -1.40 -4.35 3.68
N GLY A 58 -1.97 -4.14 4.86
CA GLY A 58 -1.95 -5.15 5.93
C GLY A 58 -2.62 -6.46 5.50
N GLU A 59 -3.75 -6.37 4.80
CA GLU A 59 -4.43 -7.57 4.29
C GLU A 59 -3.63 -8.28 3.21
N MET A 60 -2.97 -7.51 2.32
CA MET A 60 -2.11 -8.10 1.29
C MET A 60 -0.92 -8.84 1.90
N LEU A 61 -0.30 -8.24 2.92
CA LEU A 61 0.81 -8.89 3.63
C LEU A 61 0.35 -10.19 4.27
N ALA A 62 -0.77 -10.18 4.98
CA ALA A 62 -1.31 -11.38 5.63
C ALA A 62 -1.63 -12.48 4.61
N ALA A 63 -2.25 -12.11 3.50
CA ALA A 63 -2.61 -13.08 2.44
C ALA A 63 -1.37 -13.67 1.77
N ALA A 64 -0.24 -12.98 1.81
CA ALA A 64 1.02 -13.42 1.22
C ALA A 64 1.95 -14.09 2.25
N ASP A 65 1.47 -14.35 3.46
CA ASP A 65 2.27 -14.89 4.56
C ASP A 65 3.46 -13.98 4.94
N ALA A 66 3.22 -12.68 4.91
CA ALA A 66 4.21 -11.65 5.20
C ALA A 66 3.71 -10.72 6.31
N ASP A 67 4.55 -9.80 6.73
CA ASP A 67 4.14 -8.73 7.64
C ASP A 67 4.92 -7.44 7.32
N TRP A 68 4.63 -6.38 8.10
CA TRP A 68 5.15 -5.03 7.86
C TRP A 68 6.68 -4.97 7.84
N ARG A 69 7.37 -5.82 8.61
CA ARG A 69 8.84 -5.82 8.67
C ARG A 69 9.50 -6.27 7.37
N HIS A 70 8.74 -6.94 6.50
CA HIS A 70 9.27 -7.45 5.22
C HIS A 70 9.27 -6.38 4.13
N ILE A 71 8.58 -5.25 4.34
CA ILE A 71 8.51 -4.19 3.33
C ILE A 71 9.86 -3.49 3.22
N ALA A 72 10.43 -3.48 2.01
CA ALA A 72 11.69 -2.80 1.73
C ALA A 72 11.46 -1.36 1.27
N LYS A 73 10.37 -1.13 0.54
CA LYS A 73 10.08 0.19 -0.03
C LYS A 73 8.58 0.39 -0.22
N MET A 74 8.12 1.60 0.08
CA MET A 74 6.78 2.05 -0.28
C MET A 74 6.87 3.30 -1.16
N ASN A 75 6.07 3.33 -2.22
CA ASN A 75 5.91 4.50 -3.08
C ASN A 75 4.53 5.09 -2.83
N PHE A 76 4.47 6.39 -2.64
CA PHE A 76 3.21 7.13 -2.53
C PHE A 76 3.09 8.10 -3.70
N TYR A 77 1.88 8.19 -4.25
CA TYR A 77 1.56 9.10 -5.35
C TYR A 77 0.47 10.02 -4.85
N VAL A 78 0.76 11.32 -4.79
CA VAL A 78 -0.14 12.32 -4.20
C VAL A 78 -0.59 13.31 -5.27
N SER A 79 -1.82 13.82 -5.14
CA SER A 79 -2.33 14.82 -6.08
C SER A 79 -1.74 16.21 -5.82
N ASP A 80 -1.30 16.46 -4.59
CA ASP A 80 -0.73 17.74 -4.15
C ASP A 80 0.42 17.42 -3.19
N ILE A 81 1.54 18.13 -3.33
CA ILE A 81 2.72 17.91 -2.48
C ILE A 81 2.40 18.14 -1.00
N ALA A 82 1.40 18.95 -0.68
CA ALA A 82 0.97 19.17 0.70
C ALA A 82 0.50 17.87 1.38
N ALA A 83 -0.02 16.91 0.61
CA ALA A 83 -0.46 15.62 1.15
C ALA A 83 0.70 14.76 1.65
N ARG A 84 1.94 15.05 1.21
CA ARG A 84 3.11 14.29 1.64
C ARG A 84 3.31 14.33 3.15
N ASP A 85 3.07 15.49 3.77
CA ASP A 85 3.26 15.63 5.21
C ASP A 85 2.24 14.80 6.00
N ALA A 86 1.05 14.59 5.45
CA ALA A 86 0.00 13.79 6.09
C ALA A 86 0.41 12.31 6.20
N ILE A 87 1.33 11.84 5.36
CA ILE A 87 1.80 10.45 5.39
C ILE A 87 2.63 10.18 6.64
N ASN A 88 3.31 11.18 7.18
CA ASN A 88 4.29 10.99 8.25
C ASN A 88 3.69 10.41 9.54
N GLY A 89 2.49 10.84 9.93
CA GLY A 89 1.83 10.33 11.14
C GLY A 89 1.58 8.83 11.09
N PRO A 90 0.78 8.35 10.12
CA PRO A 90 0.56 6.90 9.96
C PRO A 90 1.86 6.12 9.72
N TRP A 91 2.84 6.73 9.05
CA TRP A 91 4.13 6.09 8.77
C TRP A 91 4.86 5.72 10.06
N VAL A 92 4.99 6.68 11.00
CA VAL A 92 5.70 6.40 12.25
C VAL A 92 4.89 5.48 13.18
N GLU A 93 3.57 5.42 13.02
CA GLU A 93 2.74 4.47 13.76
C GLU A 93 3.03 3.04 13.33
N HIS A 94 3.21 2.81 12.03
CA HIS A 94 3.49 1.47 11.49
C HIS A 94 4.97 1.11 11.56
N PHE A 95 5.86 2.09 11.52
CA PHE A 95 7.31 1.91 11.54
C PHE A 95 7.93 2.79 12.63
N PRO A 96 7.69 2.46 13.92
CA PRO A 96 8.13 3.35 15.02
C PRO A 96 9.63 3.36 15.25
N ASP A 97 10.35 2.28 14.91
CA ASP A 97 11.79 2.20 15.12
C ASP A 97 12.53 2.90 13.98
N PRO A 98 13.24 4.02 14.25
CA PRO A 98 13.96 4.73 13.20
C PRO A 98 15.07 3.92 12.54
N ALA A 99 15.52 2.83 13.16
CA ALA A 99 16.52 1.94 12.59
C ALA A 99 15.91 0.86 11.70
N SER A 100 14.58 0.78 11.62
CA SER A 100 13.88 -0.28 10.88
C SER A 100 12.64 0.30 10.19
N ARG A 101 12.88 1.04 9.12
CA ARG A 101 11.84 1.63 8.29
C ARG A 101 12.09 1.30 6.82
N PRO A 102 11.02 1.09 6.02
CA PRO A 102 11.20 0.96 4.57
C PRO A 102 11.72 2.27 3.98
N ALA A 103 12.35 2.18 2.82
CA ALA A 103 12.59 3.37 2.02
C ALA A 103 11.25 3.89 1.50
N ARG A 104 11.15 5.20 1.27
CA ARG A 104 9.91 5.83 0.81
C ARG A 104 10.18 6.83 -0.30
N HIS A 105 9.34 6.81 -1.33
CA HIS A 105 9.36 7.80 -2.40
C HIS A 105 7.94 8.36 -2.54
N THR A 106 7.81 9.67 -2.66
CA THR A 106 6.53 10.34 -2.89
C THR A 106 6.62 11.15 -4.17
N GLN A 107 5.69 10.90 -5.10
CA GLN A 107 5.60 11.60 -6.38
C GLN A 107 4.27 12.32 -6.48
N VAL A 108 4.28 13.48 -7.10
CA VAL A 108 3.05 14.24 -7.37
C VAL A 108 2.51 13.79 -8.72
N LEU A 109 1.29 13.25 -8.71
CA LEU A 109 0.60 12.80 -9.92
C LEU A 109 -0.84 13.29 -9.87
N ALA A 110 -1.39 13.64 -11.03
CA ALA A 110 -2.83 13.92 -11.15
C ALA A 110 -3.58 12.59 -11.04
N THR A 111 -4.32 12.42 -9.94
CA THR A 111 -5.08 11.20 -9.67
C THR A 111 -6.55 11.55 -9.51
N ALA A 112 -7.38 11.19 -10.48
CA ALA A 112 -8.79 11.55 -10.48
C ALA A 112 -9.50 11.00 -9.23
N GLY A 113 -10.09 11.90 -8.42
CA GLY A 113 -10.85 11.53 -7.23
C GLY A 113 -10.05 10.96 -6.08
N ARG A 114 -8.72 10.98 -6.16
CA ARG A 114 -7.84 10.43 -5.13
C ARG A 114 -6.80 11.45 -4.72
N THR A 115 -6.56 11.56 -3.43
CA THR A 115 -5.48 12.41 -2.92
C THR A 115 -4.16 11.64 -2.85
N VAL A 116 -4.24 10.33 -2.50
CA VAL A 116 -3.05 9.50 -2.34
C VAL A 116 -3.33 8.07 -2.80
N THR A 117 -2.36 7.49 -3.49
CA THR A 117 -2.30 6.04 -3.78
C THR A 117 -0.93 5.54 -3.36
N CYS A 118 -0.76 4.24 -3.29
CA CYS A 118 0.55 3.68 -2.95
C CYS A 118 0.78 2.33 -3.60
N ASP A 119 2.03 1.89 -3.59
CA ASP A 119 2.43 0.52 -3.86
C ASP A 119 3.62 0.17 -2.96
N PHE A 120 3.97 -1.11 -2.90
CA PHE A 120 5.09 -1.53 -2.07
C PHE A 120 5.85 -2.70 -2.68
N LEU A 121 7.08 -2.84 -2.21
CA LEU A 121 7.95 -3.97 -2.52
C LEU A 121 8.42 -4.57 -1.20
N ALA A 122 8.29 -5.89 -1.07
CA ALA A 122 8.67 -6.62 0.13
C ALA A 122 9.53 -7.83 -0.22
N TYR A 123 10.38 -8.21 0.72
CA TYR A 123 11.19 -9.42 0.64
C TYR A 123 10.87 -10.27 1.87
N VAL A 124 10.30 -11.45 1.63
CA VAL A 124 9.79 -12.32 2.69
C VAL A 124 10.79 -13.45 2.89
N ASP A 125 11.62 -13.32 3.90
CA ASP A 125 12.48 -14.40 4.35
C ASP A 125 11.75 -15.25 5.39
N ASP A 126 12.15 -16.47 5.51
CA ASP A 126 11.56 -17.37 6.50
C ASP A 126 12.30 -17.30 7.83
#